data_78ed3e25d3e21fc3dbca926fa73da5a8
#
_entry.id   78ed3e25d3e21fc3dbca926fa73da5a8
#
_cell.length_a   1.000
_cell.length_b   1.000
_cell.length_c   1.000
_cell.angle_alpha   90.00
_cell.angle_beta   90.00
_cell.angle_gamma   90.00
#
_symmetry.space_group_name_H-M   'P 1'
#
loop_
_entity.id
_entity.type
_entity.pdbx_description
1 polymer ?
#
loop_
_entity_poly.entity_id
_entity_poly.type
_entity_poly.pdbx_seq_one_letter_code
_entity_poly.pdbx_strand_id
1 'polypeptide(L)'
;MTIALKAAALALALAATPTLAQDKVKLITIAELSGPGATAGTNWKSGIELAVEEINAKGGILGRKIDMVAYDTQTNPANARAAVQRAIDEGTHAVLGPVYTGSIMASMQIAQRAEIAQLAAGDGTAYTAQGNPFIFRTSLSQSAAMPKIAAYLKDQVKAKSVAVVWVNNDFGKGGHEAVLKELKSRGIEVPVDLSTEQGQADFAGEAIKVKNAAVDAVFVYLNEEESARLLVAMRDQNVGKPVIGETTILSQKVIELAGKAADGVRGHVGQTVDAPIPALQEFGKRFEARFKFVPDHNGIKGYMAVHAVKWATEKLGKFEPTKLAATLHGATIKPEEEPGILMETTFDAKGDVQRESFLAEVVDGKQKIIGRLPK
;
A
#
# COMPACT_ATOMS: atom_id res chain seq x y z
N MET A 1 -38.86 77.94 23.80
CA MET A 1 -37.72 77.62 22.90
C MET A 1 -37.23 76.24 23.31
N THR A 2 -37.73 75.23 22.71
CA THR A 2 -37.45 73.80 23.01
C THR A 2 -36.86 73.12 21.77
N ILE A 3 -35.60 72.78 21.90
CA ILE A 3 -34.85 72.07 20.82
C ILE A 3 -35.10 70.58 21.08
N ALA A 4 -35.75 69.95 20.11
CA ALA A 4 -35.94 68.48 20.05
C ALA A 4 -34.71 67.81 19.44
N LEU A 5 -33.96 66.95 20.20
CA LEU A 5 -32.94 66.09 19.71
C LEU A 5 -33.61 64.82 19.11
N LYS A 6 -33.44 64.62 17.80
CA LYS A 6 -33.78 63.35 17.15
C LYS A 6 -32.55 62.43 17.23
N ALA A 7 -32.64 61.40 18.05
CA ALA A 7 -31.69 60.31 18.09
C ALA A 7 -32.02 59.32 16.93
N ALA A 8 -31.16 59.22 15.95
CA ALA A 8 -31.24 58.20 14.90
C ALA A 8 -30.55 56.93 15.40
N ALA A 9 -31.34 55.89 15.73
CA ALA A 9 -30.84 54.56 16.04
C ALA A 9 -30.53 53.83 14.74
N LEU A 10 -29.23 53.66 14.42
CA LEU A 10 -28.75 52.88 13.27
C LEU A 10 -28.73 51.39 13.74
N ALA A 11 -29.75 50.65 13.39
CA ALA A 11 -29.81 49.22 13.63
C ALA A 11 -28.88 48.53 12.64
N LEU A 12 -27.70 48.05 13.09
CA LEU A 12 -26.79 47.15 12.34
C LEU A 12 -27.44 45.78 12.36
N ALA A 13 -28.16 45.42 11.28
CA ALA A 13 -28.58 44.04 11.06
C ALA A 13 -27.36 43.23 10.69
N LEU A 14 -26.77 42.51 11.67
CA LEU A 14 -25.86 41.39 11.37
C LEU A 14 -26.66 40.34 10.60
N ALA A 15 -26.50 40.31 9.28
CA ALA A 15 -26.95 39.19 8.47
C ALA A 15 -26.13 37.97 8.86
N ALA A 16 -26.64 37.16 9.80
CA ALA A 16 -26.18 35.82 10.02
C ALA A 16 -26.44 35.03 8.74
N THR A 17 -25.47 34.98 7.84
CA THR A 17 -25.50 34.03 6.75
C THR A 17 -25.60 32.63 7.37
N PRO A 18 -26.65 31.84 7.04
CA PRO A 18 -26.70 30.46 7.48
C PRO A 18 -25.44 29.79 6.93
N THR A 19 -24.55 29.37 7.80
CA THR A 19 -23.49 28.44 7.43
C THR A 19 -24.21 27.16 7.01
N LEU A 20 -24.52 27.01 5.72
CA LEU A 20 -24.97 25.75 5.17
C LEU A 20 -23.91 24.74 5.63
N ALA A 21 -24.33 23.75 6.40
CA ALA A 21 -23.47 22.63 6.75
C ALA A 21 -22.92 22.11 5.42
N GLN A 22 -21.65 22.38 5.17
CA GLN A 22 -21.03 22.06 3.89
C GLN A 22 -21.07 20.54 3.77
N ASP A 23 -21.86 20.02 2.81
CA ASP A 23 -22.00 18.60 2.58
C ASP A 23 -20.61 17.96 2.48
N LYS A 24 -20.32 17.03 3.39
CA LYS A 24 -19.05 16.32 3.40
C LYS A 24 -19.06 15.21 2.32
N VAL A 25 -17.91 14.92 1.74
CA VAL A 25 -17.75 13.73 0.92
C VAL A 25 -17.29 12.57 1.80
N LYS A 26 -18.03 11.47 1.81
CA LYS A 26 -17.68 10.29 2.59
C LYS A 26 -16.67 9.44 1.83
N LEU A 27 -15.52 9.16 2.46
CA LEU A 27 -14.56 8.14 2.03
C LEU A 27 -14.46 7.06 3.11
N ILE A 28 -14.64 5.82 2.74
CA ILE A 28 -14.57 4.70 3.69
C ILE A 28 -13.36 3.85 3.38
N THR A 29 -12.50 3.69 4.39
CA THR A 29 -11.36 2.79 4.33
C THR A 29 -11.68 1.47 5.00
N ILE A 30 -11.28 0.40 4.33
CA ILE A 30 -11.34 -0.97 4.82
C ILE A 30 -9.91 -1.41 5.03
N ALA A 31 -9.55 -1.84 6.24
CA ALA A 31 -8.17 -2.20 6.55
C ALA A 31 -8.10 -3.31 7.60
N GLU A 32 -7.00 -4.03 7.59
CA GLU A 32 -6.64 -5.03 8.59
C GLU A 32 -6.09 -4.30 9.84
N LEU A 33 -6.98 -3.78 10.72
CA LEU A 33 -6.56 -3.00 11.89
C LEU A 33 -6.27 -3.87 13.12
N SER A 34 -6.66 -5.14 13.06
CA SER A 34 -6.34 -6.16 14.05
C SER A 34 -6.02 -7.50 13.41
N GLY A 35 -5.48 -8.46 14.19
CA GLY A 35 -5.00 -9.74 13.67
C GLY A 35 -3.62 -9.65 13.01
N PRO A 36 -3.21 -10.68 12.26
CA PRO A 36 -1.86 -10.76 11.64
C PRO A 36 -1.52 -9.64 10.66
N GLY A 37 -2.51 -8.96 10.09
CA GLY A 37 -2.32 -7.86 9.14
C GLY A 37 -2.28 -6.47 9.77
N ALA A 38 -2.31 -6.36 11.10
CA ALA A 38 -2.48 -5.08 11.80
C ALA A 38 -1.38 -4.05 11.48
N THR A 39 -0.16 -4.48 11.28
CA THR A 39 0.95 -3.59 10.88
C THR A 39 0.67 -2.93 9.53
N ALA A 40 0.37 -3.71 8.50
CA ALA A 40 0.08 -3.21 7.16
C ALA A 40 -1.18 -2.32 7.13
N GLY A 41 -2.26 -2.76 7.78
CA GLY A 41 -3.51 -2.02 7.84
C GLY A 41 -3.43 -0.71 8.61
N THR A 42 -2.65 -0.68 9.70
CA THR A 42 -2.41 0.56 10.48
C THR A 42 -1.62 1.57 9.66
N ASN A 43 -0.57 1.16 8.97
CA ASN A 43 0.18 2.02 8.07
C ASN A 43 -0.71 2.61 6.97
N TRP A 44 -1.48 1.75 6.28
CA TRP A 44 -2.45 2.15 5.26
C TRP A 44 -3.42 3.21 5.76
N LYS A 45 -4.09 2.94 6.89
CA LYS A 45 -5.04 3.87 7.51
C LYS A 45 -4.38 5.19 7.88
N SER A 46 -3.19 5.16 8.48
CA SER A 46 -2.47 6.38 8.87
C SER A 46 -2.08 7.23 7.65
N GLY A 47 -1.70 6.62 6.53
CA GLY A 47 -1.47 7.35 5.28
C GLY A 47 -2.73 8.06 4.77
N ILE A 48 -3.88 7.37 4.81
CA ILE A 48 -5.17 7.95 4.45
C ILE A 48 -5.53 9.12 5.38
N GLU A 49 -5.37 8.94 6.70
CA GLU A 49 -5.65 9.99 7.69
C GLU A 49 -4.83 11.24 7.43
N LEU A 50 -3.53 11.12 7.17
CA LEU A 50 -2.68 12.26 6.84
C LEU A 50 -3.15 12.98 5.57
N ALA A 51 -3.47 12.23 4.50
CA ALA A 51 -3.99 12.82 3.27
C ALA A 51 -5.30 13.56 3.51
N VAL A 52 -6.23 12.97 4.26
CA VAL A 52 -7.52 13.60 4.59
C VAL A 52 -7.33 14.86 5.41
N GLU A 53 -6.46 14.85 6.43
CA GLU A 53 -6.14 16.01 7.24
C GLU A 53 -5.59 17.16 6.38
N GLU A 54 -4.61 16.87 5.51
CA GLU A 54 -3.98 17.86 4.64
C GLU A 54 -4.93 18.42 3.56
N ILE A 55 -5.73 17.57 2.92
CA ILE A 55 -6.73 17.99 1.93
C ILE A 55 -7.82 18.84 2.61
N ASN A 56 -8.28 18.41 3.77
CA ASN A 56 -9.29 19.14 4.53
C ASN A 56 -8.77 20.52 5.01
N ALA A 57 -7.51 20.61 5.42
CA ALA A 57 -6.89 21.88 5.77
C ALA A 57 -6.88 22.88 4.58
N LYS A 58 -6.78 22.37 3.35
CA LYS A 58 -6.78 23.16 2.11
C LYS A 58 -8.19 23.42 1.52
N GLY A 59 -9.26 23.04 2.21
CA GLY A 59 -10.63 23.29 1.73
C GLY A 59 -11.40 22.05 1.30
N GLY A 60 -10.78 20.89 1.28
CA GLY A 60 -11.40 19.62 0.84
C GLY A 60 -11.31 19.40 -0.67
N ILE A 61 -12.16 18.53 -1.21
CA ILE A 61 -12.29 18.25 -2.64
C ILE A 61 -13.45 19.09 -3.19
N LEU A 62 -13.22 19.89 -4.22
CA LEU A 62 -14.24 20.80 -4.79
C LEU A 62 -15.02 21.57 -3.71
N GLY A 63 -14.32 22.02 -2.67
CA GLY A 63 -14.90 22.76 -1.57
C GLY A 63 -15.60 21.91 -0.50
N ARG A 64 -15.72 20.60 -0.62
CA ARG A 64 -16.31 19.73 0.40
C ARG A 64 -15.23 19.02 1.22
N LYS A 65 -15.38 19.08 2.55
CA LYS A 65 -14.49 18.33 3.45
C LYS A 65 -14.72 16.83 3.32
N ILE A 66 -13.65 16.07 3.43
CA ILE A 66 -13.72 14.61 3.48
C ILE A 66 -14.15 14.19 4.90
N ASP A 67 -15.15 13.32 4.97
CA ASP A 67 -15.55 12.56 6.16
C ASP A 67 -15.04 11.13 5.99
N MET A 68 -13.98 10.79 6.75
CA MET A 68 -13.33 9.49 6.65
C MET A 68 -13.85 8.56 7.75
N VAL A 69 -14.27 7.37 7.35
CA VAL A 69 -14.66 6.26 8.25
C VAL A 69 -13.75 5.06 7.99
N ALA A 70 -13.33 4.35 9.04
CA ALA A 70 -12.49 3.17 8.95
C ALA A 70 -13.22 1.93 9.50
N TYR A 71 -13.15 0.81 8.77
CA TYR A 71 -13.65 -0.50 9.20
C TYR A 71 -12.53 -1.51 9.27
N ASP A 72 -12.48 -2.22 10.40
CA ASP A 72 -11.52 -3.29 10.66
C ASP A 72 -12.00 -4.60 10.04
N THR A 73 -11.16 -5.23 9.22
CA THR A 73 -11.42 -6.56 8.67
C THR A 73 -11.03 -7.67 9.65
N GLN A 74 -10.28 -7.36 10.72
CA GLN A 74 -9.69 -8.35 11.62
C GLN A 74 -8.82 -9.39 10.88
N THR A 75 -8.24 -9.00 9.75
CA THR A 75 -7.50 -9.88 8.83
C THR A 75 -8.34 -11.07 8.33
N ASN A 76 -9.66 -10.88 8.23
CA ASN A 76 -10.62 -11.90 7.81
C ASN A 76 -11.32 -11.48 6.51
N PRO A 77 -11.24 -12.27 5.41
CA PRO A 77 -11.87 -11.95 4.14
C PRO A 77 -13.40 -11.80 4.19
N ALA A 78 -14.08 -12.56 5.08
CA ALA A 78 -15.54 -12.44 5.24
C ALA A 78 -15.93 -11.09 5.87
N ASN A 79 -15.16 -10.62 6.85
CA ASN A 79 -15.35 -9.29 7.43
C ASN A 79 -15.06 -8.17 6.42
N ALA A 80 -14.02 -8.33 5.58
CA ALA A 80 -13.74 -7.39 4.50
C ALA A 80 -14.91 -7.27 3.54
N ARG A 81 -15.52 -8.40 3.17
CA ARG A 81 -16.73 -8.44 2.35
C ARG A 81 -17.89 -7.67 2.97
N ALA A 82 -18.17 -7.91 4.25
CA ALA A 82 -19.23 -7.23 4.99
C ALA A 82 -18.96 -5.72 5.12
N ALA A 83 -17.70 -5.34 5.38
CA ALA A 83 -17.28 -3.95 5.50
C ALA A 83 -17.41 -3.17 4.19
N VAL A 84 -17.07 -3.78 3.03
CA VAL A 84 -17.27 -3.13 1.72
C VAL A 84 -18.76 -2.98 1.41
N GLN A 85 -19.60 -4.00 1.71
CA GLN A 85 -21.06 -3.84 1.55
C GLN A 85 -21.58 -2.68 2.39
N ARG A 86 -21.19 -2.61 3.66
CA ARG A 86 -21.57 -1.51 4.53
C ARG A 86 -21.09 -0.14 4.01
N ALA A 87 -19.88 -0.05 3.47
CA ALA A 87 -19.36 1.18 2.86
C ALA A 87 -20.25 1.66 1.69
N ILE A 88 -20.71 0.73 0.86
CA ILE A 88 -21.63 1.02 -0.24
C ILE A 88 -22.98 1.50 0.29
N ASP A 89 -23.57 0.80 1.27
CA ASP A 89 -24.85 1.15 1.88
C ASP A 89 -24.83 2.53 2.55
N GLU A 90 -23.68 2.94 3.05
CA GLU A 90 -23.45 4.27 3.66
C GLU A 90 -23.14 5.37 2.64
N GLY A 91 -23.11 5.06 1.35
CA GLY A 91 -22.92 6.04 0.26
C GLY A 91 -21.49 6.56 0.15
N THR A 92 -20.47 5.71 0.28
CA THR A 92 -19.08 6.11 0.07
C THR A 92 -18.85 6.61 -1.36
N HIS A 93 -18.02 7.65 -1.51
CA HIS A 93 -17.60 8.15 -2.82
C HIS A 93 -16.60 7.22 -3.51
N ALA A 94 -15.75 6.57 -2.73
CA ALA A 94 -14.85 5.49 -3.14
C ALA A 94 -14.57 4.58 -1.95
N VAL A 95 -14.20 3.32 -2.21
CA VAL A 95 -13.70 2.38 -1.19
C VAL A 95 -12.17 2.41 -1.22
N LEU A 96 -11.54 2.62 -0.07
CA LEU A 96 -10.10 2.61 0.08
C LEU A 96 -9.66 1.35 0.82
N GLY A 97 -8.91 0.47 0.14
CA GLY A 97 -8.50 -0.82 0.68
C GLY A 97 -9.38 -2.00 0.21
N PRO A 98 -9.25 -3.17 0.84
CA PRO A 98 -8.30 -3.52 1.92
C PRO A 98 -6.84 -3.66 1.45
N VAL A 99 -5.96 -4.10 2.36
CA VAL A 99 -4.53 -4.31 2.06
C VAL A 99 -4.27 -5.76 1.62
N TYR A 100 -4.82 -6.74 2.32
CA TYR A 100 -4.54 -8.16 2.05
C TYR A 100 -5.26 -8.68 0.81
N THR A 101 -4.52 -9.38 -0.05
CA THR A 101 -5.02 -9.91 -1.32
C THR A 101 -6.30 -10.75 -1.14
N GLY A 102 -6.37 -11.63 -0.16
CA GLY A 102 -7.56 -12.43 0.13
C GLY A 102 -8.79 -11.59 0.49
N SER A 103 -8.59 -10.52 1.27
CA SER A 103 -9.64 -9.55 1.61
C SER A 103 -10.14 -8.78 0.38
N ILE A 104 -9.22 -8.40 -0.52
CA ILE A 104 -9.55 -7.73 -1.80
C ILE A 104 -10.38 -8.65 -2.68
N MET A 105 -9.90 -9.88 -2.90
CA MET A 105 -10.57 -10.89 -3.72
C MET A 105 -12.00 -11.19 -3.24
N ALA A 106 -12.20 -11.26 -1.92
CA ALA A 106 -13.49 -11.53 -1.32
C ALA A 106 -14.49 -10.36 -1.47
N SER A 107 -14.01 -9.12 -1.57
CA SER A 107 -14.83 -7.90 -1.47
C SER A 107 -15.02 -7.15 -2.79
N MET A 108 -14.08 -7.24 -3.74
CA MET A 108 -14.05 -6.37 -4.93
C MET A 108 -15.29 -6.49 -5.85
N GLN A 109 -15.96 -7.64 -5.87
CA GLN A 109 -17.17 -7.81 -6.68
C GLN A 109 -18.38 -7.08 -6.11
N ILE A 110 -18.35 -6.72 -4.82
CA ILE A 110 -19.41 -5.89 -4.21
C ILE A 110 -19.29 -4.46 -4.74
N ALA A 111 -18.10 -3.90 -4.71
CA ALA A 111 -17.81 -2.57 -5.27
C ALA A 111 -18.11 -2.52 -6.78
N GLN A 112 -17.78 -3.60 -7.53
CA GLN A 112 -18.10 -3.73 -8.95
C GLN A 112 -19.62 -3.65 -9.21
N ARG A 113 -20.44 -4.41 -8.47
CA ARG A 113 -21.91 -4.38 -8.64
C ARG A 113 -22.53 -3.03 -8.30
N ALA A 114 -21.89 -2.28 -7.40
CA ALA A 114 -22.31 -0.93 -7.04
C ALA A 114 -21.75 0.14 -7.98
N GLU A 115 -20.87 -0.23 -8.92
CA GLU A 115 -20.14 0.68 -9.81
C GLU A 115 -19.32 1.72 -9.05
N ILE A 116 -18.75 1.34 -7.89
CA ILE A 116 -17.93 2.19 -7.04
C ILE A 116 -16.46 1.79 -7.18
N ALA A 117 -15.58 2.78 -7.43
CA ALA A 117 -14.15 2.54 -7.49
C ALA A 117 -13.60 2.07 -6.13
N GLN A 118 -12.84 0.96 -6.14
CA GLN A 118 -12.13 0.42 -4.99
C GLN A 118 -10.62 0.50 -5.26
N LEU A 119 -9.91 1.32 -4.48
CA LEU A 119 -8.47 1.47 -4.58
C LEU A 119 -7.83 0.63 -3.46
N ALA A 120 -7.18 -0.47 -3.83
CA ALA A 120 -6.67 -1.48 -2.91
C ALA A 120 -5.14 -1.51 -2.88
N ALA A 121 -4.56 -1.92 -1.75
CA ALA A 121 -3.11 -1.86 -1.50
C ALA A 121 -2.35 -3.17 -1.79
N GLY A 122 -3.06 -4.27 -2.07
CA GLY A 122 -2.45 -5.59 -2.24
C GLY A 122 -1.57 -5.71 -3.48
N ASP A 123 -0.56 -6.57 -3.41
CA ASP A 123 0.39 -6.79 -4.52
C ASP A 123 -0.01 -7.99 -5.42
N GLY A 124 -1.04 -8.79 -5.01
CA GLY A 124 -1.50 -9.96 -5.76
C GLY A 124 -1.98 -9.64 -7.17
N THR A 125 -1.42 -10.25 -8.19
CA THR A 125 -1.79 -10.02 -9.59
C THR A 125 -3.24 -10.42 -9.89
N ALA A 126 -3.77 -11.41 -9.16
CA ALA A 126 -5.03 -12.08 -9.48
C ALA A 126 -6.25 -11.13 -9.49
N TYR A 127 -6.31 -10.12 -8.62
CA TYR A 127 -7.54 -9.32 -8.48
C TYR A 127 -7.75 -8.32 -9.64
N THR A 128 -6.69 -7.74 -10.21
CA THR A 128 -6.81 -6.89 -11.41
C THR A 128 -6.91 -7.70 -12.70
N ALA A 129 -6.43 -8.97 -12.69
CA ALA A 129 -6.50 -9.86 -13.84
C ALA A 129 -7.93 -10.39 -14.15
N GLN A 130 -8.90 -10.22 -13.23
CA GLN A 130 -10.27 -10.72 -13.43
C GLN A 130 -11.17 -9.82 -14.30
N GLY A 131 -10.66 -8.69 -14.77
CA GLY A 131 -11.43 -7.80 -15.64
C GLY A 131 -12.51 -6.98 -14.92
N ASN A 132 -12.38 -6.78 -13.59
CA ASN A 132 -13.24 -5.87 -12.84
C ASN A 132 -12.84 -4.42 -13.13
N PRO A 133 -13.67 -3.60 -13.78
CA PRO A 133 -13.31 -2.23 -14.16
C PRO A 133 -13.36 -1.23 -12.98
N PHE A 134 -13.74 -1.66 -11.78
CA PHE A 134 -13.86 -0.80 -10.60
C PHE A 134 -12.76 -1.07 -9.56
N ILE A 135 -11.83 -2.00 -9.84
CA ILE A 135 -10.71 -2.29 -8.92
C ILE A 135 -9.41 -1.64 -9.42
N PHE A 136 -8.72 -0.94 -8.52
CA PHE A 136 -7.45 -0.28 -8.79
C PHE A 136 -6.43 -0.69 -7.75
N ARG A 137 -5.19 -0.93 -8.21
CA ARG A 137 -4.05 -1.19 -7.35
C ARG A 137 -3.31 0.12 -7.05
N THR A 138 -2.83 0.29 -5.82
CA THR A 138 -1.98 1.43 -5.44
C THR A 138 -0.51 1.03 -5.23
N SER A 139 -0.20 -0.26 -5.42
CA SER A 139 1.14 -0.87 -5.37
C SER A 139 1.60 -1.31 -6.76
N LEU A 140 2.84 -1.78 -6.88
CA LEU A 140 3.24 -2.60 -8.04
C LEU A 140 2.75 -4.04 -7.85
N SER A 141 2.32 -4.66 -8.96
CA SER A 141 1.87 -6.05 -8.93
C SER A 141 3.05 -7.03 -8.83
N GLN A 142 2.77 -8.23 -8.33
CA GLN A 142 3.72 -9.35 -8.36
C GLN A 142 4.24 -9.61 -9.78
N SER A 143 3.39 -9.48 -10.80
CA SER A 143 3.81 -9.64 -12.20
C SER A 143 4.79 -8.56 -12.67
N ALA A 144 4.81 -7.39 -12.05
CA ALA A 144 5.79 -6.34 -12.33
C ALA A 144 7.08 -6.48 -11.48
N ALA A 145 6.98 -6.97 -10.25
CA ALA A 145 8.09 -7.08 -9.30
C ALA A 145 8.95 -8.34 -9.53
N MET A 146 8.33 -9.52 -9.71
CA MET A 146 9.06 -10.80 -9.76
C MET A 146 10.04 -10.94 -10.93
N PRO A 147 9.77 -10.43 -12.14
CA PRO A 147 10.78 -10.40 -13.21
C PRO A 147 12.05 -9.62 -12.83
N LYS A 148 11.90 -8.51 -12.10
CA LYS A 148 13.01 -7.65 -11.65
C LYS A 148 13.84 -8.35 -10.57
N ILE A 149 13.19 -9.05 -9.63
CA ILE A 149 13.84 -9.86 -8.60
C ILE A 149 14.63 -11.01 -9.22
N ALA A 150 14.02 -11.77 -10.14
CA ALA A 150 14.66 -12.88 -10.79
C ALA A 150 15.85 -12.43 -11.68
N ALA A 151 15.74 -11.26 -12.34
CA ALA A 151 16.86 -10.65 -13.05
C ALA A 151 18.00 -10.27 -12.08
N TYR A 152 17.69 -9.67 -10.93
CA TYR A 152 18.68 -9.35 -9.91
C TYR A 152 19.41 -10.61 -9.38
N LEU A 153 18.65 -11.67 -9.07
CA LEU A 153 19.22 -12.96 -8.66
C LEU A 153 20.16 -13.54 -9.74
N LYS A 154 19.75 -13.49 -11.03
CA LYS A 154 20.57 -14.00 -12.13
C LYS A 154 21.81 -13.15 -12.39
N ASP A 155 21.62 -11.83 -12.50
CA ASP A 155 22.62 -10.94 -13.11
C ASP A 155 23.57 -10.33 -12.09
N GLN A 156 23.11 -10.10 -10.84
CA GLN A 156 23.90 -9.48 -9.79
C GLN A 156 24.37 -10.51 -8.74
N VAL A 157 23.47 -11.33 -8.23
CA VAL A 157 23.79 -12.39 -7.26
C VAL A 157 24.50 -13.56 -7.93
N LYS A 158 24.31 -13.76 -9.26
CA LYS A 158 24.83 -14.89 -10.05
C LYS A 158 24.31 -16.24 -9.55
N ALA A 159 23.12 -16.25 -8.94
CA ALA A 159 22.52 -17.46 -8.42
C ALA A 159 22.18 -18.48 -9.53
N LYS A 160 22.53 -19.73 -9.30
CA LYS A 160 22.11 -20.89 -10.09
C LYS A 160 21.00 -21.66 -9.41
N SER A 161 20.92 -21.55 -8.08
CA SER A 161 19.92 -22.19 -7.24
C SER A 161 19.47 -21.27 -6.10
N VAL A 162 18.15 -21.30 -5.77
CA VAL A 162 17.52 -20.46 -4.75
C VAL A 162 16.58 -21.30 -3.90
N ALA A 163 16.64 -21.13 -2.57
CA ALA A 163 15.56 -21.59 -1.70
C ALA A 163 14.43 -20.56 -1.72
N VAL A 164 13.19 -21.00 -1.78
CA VAL A 164 12.01 -20.13 -1.71
C VAL A 164 11.24 -20.42 -0.43
N VAL A 165 10.98 -19.38 0.37
CA VAL A 165 10.16 -19.45 1.60
C VAL A 165 9.02 -18.45 1.46
N TRP A 166 7.78 -18.95 1.52
CA TRP A 166 6.60 -18.14 1.21
C TRP A 166 5.42 -18.45 2.14
N VAL A 167 4.53 -17.47 2.36
CA VAL A 167 3.33 -17.63 3.20
C VAL A 167 2.18 -18.24 2.41
N ASN A 168 1.50 -19.23 3.01
CA ASN A 168 0.37 -19.95 2.42
C ASN A 168 -0.94 -19.15 2.56
N ASN A 169 -1.04 -18.04 1.83
CA ASN A 169 -2.27 -17.27 1.64
C ASN A 169 -2.34 -16.76 0.20
N ASP A 170 -3.38 -16.03 -0.20
CA ASP A 170 -3.55 -15.56 -1.60
C ASP A 170 -2.40 -14.64 -2.07
N PHE A 171 -1.83 -13.83 -1.16
CA PHE A 171 -0.65 -13.03 -1.46
C PHE A 171 0.57 -13.91 -1.73
N GLY A 172 0.89 -14.82 -0.80
CA GLY A 172 2.05 -15.69 -0.90
C GLY A 172 1.98 -16.64 -2.10
N LYS A 173 0.81 -17.25 -2.36
CA LYS A 173 0.60 -18.15 -3.52
C LYS A 173 0.86 -17.44 -4.84
N GLY A 174 0.27 -16.26 -5.04
CA GLY A 174 0.46 -15.50 -6.27
C GLY A 174 1.91 -15.09 -6.51
N GLY A 175 2.62 -14.64 -5.44
CA GLY A 175 4.04 -14.30 -5.53
C GLY A 175 4.94 -15.50 -5.76
N HIS A 176 4.66 -16.61 -5.09
CA HIS A 176 5.34 -17.88 -5.28
C HIS A 176 5.23 -18.37 -6.73
N GLU A 177 4.02 -18.45 -7.28
CA GLU A 177 3.81 -18.85 -8.68
C GLU A 177 4.56 -17.93 -9.65
N ALA A 178 4.47 -16.62 -9.42
CA ALA A 178 5.13 -15.63 -10.26
C ALA A 178 6.67 -15.75 -10.20
N VAL A 179 7.26 -15.87 -9.00
CA VAL A 179 8.72 -15.98 -8.87
C VAL A 179 9.24 -17.29 -9.43
N LEU A 180 8.56 -18.44 -9.20
CA LEU A 180 8.97 -19.73 -9.76
C LEU A 180 9.00 -19.70 -11.29
N LYS A 181 7.99 -19.10 -11.91
CA LYS A 181 7.96 -18.92 -13.38
C LYS A 181 9.19 -18.13 -13.86
N GLU A 182 9.52 -17.04 -13.19
CA GLU A 182 10.62 -16.17 -13.57
C GLU A 182 11.99 -16.79 -13.31
N LEU A 183 12.17 -17.50 -12.18
CA LEU A 183 13.40 -18.24 -11.88
C LEU A 183 13.63 -19.35 -12.93
N LYS A 184 12.61 -20.14 -13.23
CA LYS A 184 12.67 -21.19 -14.25
C LYS A 184 13.03 -20.63 -15.63
N SER A 185 12.45 -19.51 -16.04
CA SER A 185 12.73 -18.88 -17.35
C SER A 185 14.18 -18.43 -17.48
N ARG A 186 14.88 -18.19 -16.36
CA ARG A 186 16.29 -17.79 -16.29
C ARG A 186 17.25 -18.92 -15.97
N GLY A 187 16.76 -20.16 -15.89
CA GLY A 187 17.57 -21.34 -15.57
C GLY A 187 18.11 -21.30 -14.13
N ILE A 188 17.32 -20.77 -13.18
CA ILE A 188 17.62 -20.82 -11.75
C ILE A 188 16.79 -21.93 -11.14
N GLU A 189 17.46 -22.89 -10.49
CA GLU A 189 16.82 -24.04 -9.84
C GLU A 189 16.26 -23.66 -8.46
N VAL A 190 15.20 -24.34 -8.05
CA VAL A 190 14.57 -24.18 -6.74
C VAL A 190 14.52 -25.53 -6.01
N PRO A 191 15.67 -26.00 -5.44
CA PRO A 191 15.72 -27.29 -4.76
C PRO A 191 15.01 -27.30 -3.39
N VAL A 192 14.73 -26.14 -2.83
CA VAL A 192 14.01 -25.99 -1.54
C VAL A 192 12.88 -24.99 -1.74
N ASP A 193 11.66 -25.45 -1.53
CA ASP A 193 10.43 -24.68 -1.66
C ASP A 193 9.57 -24.92 -0.39
N LEU A 194 9.44 -23.91 0.47
CA LEU A 194 8.86 -24.00 1.79
C LEU A 194 7.66 -23.07 1.92
N SER A 195 6.48 -23.66 2.05
CA SER A 195 5.28 -22.92 2.43
C SER A 195 5.19 -22.83 3.98
N THR A 196 4.77 -21.70 4.48
CA THR A 196 4.58 -21.41 5.91
C THR A 196 3.15 -20.94 6.16
N GLU A 197 2.68 -21.02 7.39
CA GLU A 197 1.32 -20.57 7.71
C GLU A 197 1.30 -19.09 8.06
N GLN A 198 0.19 -18.42 7.71
CA GLN A 198 -0.03 -17.02 8.11
C GLN A 198 -0.10 -16.91 9.63
N GLY A 199 0.71 -16.02 10.22
CA GLY A 199 0.82 -15.86 11.67
C GLY A 199 1.76 -16.86 12.34
N GLN A 200 2.50 -17.69 11.57
CA GLN A 200 3.46 -18.66 12.12
C GLN A 200 4.44 -17.98 13.08
N ALA A 201 4.64 -18.59 14.25
CA ALA A 201 5.48 -18.02 15.30
C ALA A 201 6.92 -18.55 15.29
N ASP A 202 7.14 -19.81 14.92
CA ASP A 202 8.44 -20.48 14.93
C ASP A 202 8.88 -20.82 13.51
N PHE A 203 10.11 -20.46 13.18
CA PHE A 203 10.76 -20.67 11.88
C PHE A 203 12.07 -21.45 11.97
N ALA A 204 12.38 -22.06 13.13
CA ALA A 204 13.63 -22.81 13.32
C ALA A 204 13.76 -23.97 12.31
N GLY A 205 12.66 -24.65 12.01
CA GLY A 205 12.61 -25.75 11.07
C GLY A 205 12.94 -25.32 9.63
N GLU A 206 12.35 -24.21 9.17
CA GLU A 206 12.61 -23.60 7.86
C GLU A 206 14.06 -23.12 7.77
N ALA A 207 14.57 -22.43 8.78
CA ALA A 207 15.95 -21.97 8.84
C ALA A 207 16.95 -23.13 8.75
N ILE A 208 16.72 -24.25 9.43
CA ILE A 208 17.57 -25.46 9.36
C ILE A 208 17.53 -26.07 7.96
N LYS A 209 16.36 -26.19 7.33
CA LYS A 209 16.23 -26.69 5.96
C LYS A 209 17.00 -25.84 4.97
N VAL A 210 16.85 -24.51 5.06
CA VAL A 210 17.60 -23.56 4.23
C VAL A 210 19.10 -23.62 4.48
N LYS A 211 19.53 -23.74 5.75
CA LYS A 211 20.96 -23.89 6.11
C LYS A 211 21.62 -25.08 5.42
N ASN A 212 20.95 -26.23 5.46
CA ASN A 212 21.45 -27.50 4.95
C ASN A 212 21.33 -27.63 3.43
N ALA A 213 20.58 -26.75 2.78
CA ALA A 213 20.40 -26.75 1.33
C ALA A 213 21.64 -26.24 0.60
N ALA A 214 21.99 -26.87 -0.51
CA ALA A 214 23.03 -26.40 -1.44
C ALA A 214 22.42 -25.35 -2.39
N VAL A 215 22.18 -24.14 -1.89
CA VAL A 215 21.59 -23.02 -2.64
C VAL A 215 22.46 -21.76 -2.53
N ASP A 216 22.43 -20.93 -3.56
CA ASP A 216 23.23 -19.72 -3.67
C ASP A 216 22.60 -18.52 -2.96
N ALA A 217 21.26 -18.51 -2.84
CA ALA A 217 20.50 -17.46 -2.17
C ALA A 217 19.17 -17.99 -1.64
N VAL A 218 18.50 -17.16 -0.83
CA VAL A 218 17.15 -17.42 -0.29
C VAL A 218 16.22 -16.31 -0.75
N PHE A 219 15.14 -16.64 -1.42
CA PHE A 219 14.05 -15.72 -1.68
C PHE A 219 12.98 -15.88 -0.62
N VAL A 220 12.63 -14.77 0.05
CA VAL A 220 11.64 -14.73 1.13
C VAL A 220 10.44 -13.89 0.70
N TYR A 221 9.25 -14.47 0.79
CA TYR A 221 7.99 -13.82 0.43
C TYR A 221 6.92 -14.10 1.50
N LEU A 222 7.04 -13.41 2.62
CA LEU A 222 6.22 -13.53 3.83
C LEU A 222 5.60 -12.18 4.17
N ASN A 223 4.63 -12.15 5.10
CA ASN A 223 4.16 -10.90 5.67
C ASN A 223 5.22 -10.33 6.66
N GLU A 224 4.95 -9.18 7.24
CA GLU A 224 5.93 -8.40 8.01
C GLU A 224 6.49 -9.18 9.21
N GLU A 225 5.62 -9.64 10.10
CA GLU A 225 6.02 -10.31 11.34
C GLU A 225 6.70 -11.66 11.09
N GLU A 226 6.18 -12.43 10.12
CA GLU A 226 6.77 -13.72 9.72
C GLU A 226 8.14 -13.53 9.07
N SER A 227 8.31 -12.48 8.24
CA SER A 227 9.60 -12.11 7.66
C SER A 227 10.64 -11.83 8.74
N ALA A 228 10.29 -11.04 9.75
CA ALA A 228 11.19 -10.74 10.85
C ALA A 228 11.58 -11.99 11.65
N ARG A 229 10.61 -12.85 11.97
CA ARG A 229 10.85 -14.11 12.71
C ARG A 229 11.75 -15.06 11.93
N LEU A 230 11.52 -15.20 10.62
CA LEU A 230 12.38 -16.01 9.76
C LEU A 230 13.82 -15.47 9.73
N LEU A 231 14.00 -14.16 9.59
CA LEU A 231 15.35 -13.54 9.59
C LEU A 231 16.08 -13.80 10.90
N VAL A 232 15.40 -13.66 12.05
CA VAL A 232 15.97 -13.98 13.37
C VAL A 232 16.34 -15.46 13.45
N ALA A 233 15.45 -16.38 13.07
CA ALA A 233 15.70 -17.81 13.08
C ALA A 233 16.88 -18.20 12.17
N MET A 234 16.99 -17.59 10.98
CA MET A 234 18.11 -17.81 10.07
C MET A 234 19.43 -17.33 10.67
N ARG A 235 19.44 -16.20 11.37
CA ARG A 235 20.63 -15.71 12.08
C ARG A 235 21.04 -16.64 13.22
N ASP A 236 20.10 -17.04 14.06
CA ASP A 236 20.35 -17.93 15.20
C ASP A 236 20.92 -19.28 14.74
N GLN A 237 20.47 -19.77 13.59
CA GLN A 237 20.99 -20.97 12.96
C GLN A 237 22.27 -20.76 12.15
N ASN A 238 22.82 -19.52 12.08
CA ASN A 238 23.99 -19.16 11.27
C ASN A 238 23.82 -19.53 9.79
N VAL A 239 22.69 -19.16 9.19
CA VAL A 239 22.44 -19.30 7.76
C VAL A 239 23.20 -18.19 7.01
N GLY A 240 24.38 -18.51 6.48
CA GLY A 240 25.26 -17.55 5.81
C GLY A 240 24.94 -17.30 4.33
N LYS A 241 23.68 -17.33 3.94
CA LYS A 241 23.24 -17.16 2.55
C LYS A 241 22.64 -15.77 2.32
N PRO A 242 22.85 -15.14 1.14
CA PRO A 242 22.15 -13.90 0.77
C PRO A 242 20.64 -14.08 0.84
N VAL A 243 19.94 -13.16 1.50
CA VAL A 243 18.48 -13.11 1.57
C VAL A 243 17.99 -12.03 0.63
N ILE A 244 17.10 -12.42 -0.28
CA ILE A 244 16.49 -11.54 -1.26
C ILE A 244 14.98 -11.59 -1.08
N GLY A 245 14.32 -10.45 -1.19
CA GLY A 245 12.87 -10.40 -1.08
C GLY A 245 12.22 -9.30 -1.89
N GLU A 246 11.00 -9.03 -1.55
CA GLU A 246 10.17 -7.97 -2.13
C GLU A 246 9.78 -6.99 -1.02
N THR A 247 9.22 -5.87 -1.34
CA THR A 247 8.91 -4.70 -0.51
C THR A 247 8.64 -5.00 0.99
N THR A 248 7.86 -6.03 1.29
CA THR A 248 7.43 -6.36 2.66
C THR A 248 8.61 -6.68 3.59
N ILE A 249 9.55 -7.53 3.17
CA ILE A 249 10.72 -7.91 4.02
C ILE A 249 11.67 -6.75 4.27
N LEU A 250 11.60 -5.70 3.44
CA LEU A 250 12.42 -4.48 3.54
C LEU A 250 11.68 -3.35 4.28
N SER A 251 10.48 -3.60 4.80
CA SER A 251 9.72 -2.58 5.54
C SER A 251 10.41 -2.22 6.86
N GLN A 252 10.20 -0.99 7.31
CA GLN A 252 10.77 -0.49 8.57
C GLN A 252 10.39 -1.38 9.75
N LYS A 253 9.16 -1.91 9.77
CA LYS A 253 8.70 -2.81 10.84
C LYS A 253 9.49 -4.12 10.89
N VAL A 254 9.79 -4.72 9.74
CA VAL A 254 10.63 -5.92 9.67
C VAL A 254 12.04 -5.62 10.17
N ILE A 255 12.61 -4.50 9.74
CA ILE A 255 13.94 -4.06 10.17
C ILE A 255 14.00 -3.87 11.68
N GLU A 256 13.00 -3.22 12.27
CA GLU A 256 12.92 -3.02 13.72
C GLU A 256 12.80 -4.33 14.51
N LEU A 257 11.90 -5.22 14.06
CA LEU A 257 11.65 -6.51 14.72
C LEU A 257 12.83 -7.49 14.60
N ALA A 258 13.47 -7.53 13.42
CA ALA A 258 14.58 -8.43 13.17
C ALA A 258 15.91 -7.87 13.68
N GLY A 259 16.02 -6.55 13.89
CA GLY A 259 17.25 -5.89 14.32
C GLY A 259 18.41 -6.23 13.38
N LYS A 260 19.56 -6.60 13.93
CA LYS A 260 20.74 -6.98 13.13
C LYS A 260 20.53 -8.18 12.21
N ALA A 261 19.49 -8.98 12.40
CA ALA A 261 19.20 -10.08 11.50
C ALA A 261 18.66 -9.60 10.13
N ALA A 262 18.23 -8.36 10.03
CA ALA A 262 17.83 -7.76 8.78
C ALA A 262 19.01 -7.20 7.95
N ASP A 263 20.18 -6.95 8.56
CA ASP A 263 21.32 -6.39 7.84
C ASP A 263 21.77 -7.29 6.70
N GLY A 264 21.98 -6.70 5.52
CA GLY A 264 22.36 -7.39 4.30
C GLY A 264 21.18 -7.99 3.51
N VAL A 265 19.94 -7.90 4.00
CA VAL A 265 18.73 -8.26 3.23
C VAL A 265 18.59 -7.29 2.07
N ARG A 266 18.37 -7.80 0.86
CA ARG A 266 18.19 -7.02 -0.37
C ARG A 266 16.88 -7.36 -1.05
N GLY A 267 16.42 -6.48 -1.91
CA GLY A 267 15.25 -6.79 -2.71
C GLY A 267 14.68 -5.62 -3.49
N HIS A 268 13.60 -5.94 -4.17
CA HIS A 268 12.79 -4.97 -4.90
C HIS A 268 11.90 -4.19 -3.93
N VAL A 269 11.80 -2.88 -4.15
CA VAL A 269 10.89 -2.00 -3.40
C VAL A 269 10.10 -1.16 -4.39
N GLY A 270 8.78 -1.30 -4.38
CA GLY A 270 7.89 -0.57 -5.28
C GLY A 270 7.80 0.93 -4.95
N GLN A 271 7.91 1.26 -3.67
CA GLN A 271 7.95 2.65 -3.15
C GLN A 271 8.45 2.67 -1.70
N THR A 272 9.17 3.72 -1.35
CA THR A 272 9.72 3.91 0.00
C THR A 272 10.05 5.38 0.23
N VAL A 273 10.01 5.82 1.49
CA VAL A 273 10.43 7.18 1.88
C VAL A 273 11.94 7.38 1.76
N ASP A 274 12.70 6.30 1.66
CA ASP A 274 14.16 6.33 1.46
C ASP A 274 14.55 6.50 -0.02
N ALA A 275 13.57 6.47 -0.94
CA ALA A 275 13.84 6.77 -2.35
C ALA A 275 14.37 8.20 -2.52
N PRO A 276 15.29 8.43 -3.48
CA PRO A 276 15.83 9.76 -3.77
C PRO A 276 14.80 10.61 -4.55
N ILE A 277 13.60 10.73 -4.00
CA ILE A 277 12.46 11.51 -4.50
C ILE A 277 12.03 12.47 -3.38
N PRO A 278 12.26 13.77 -3.52
CA PRO A 278 11.98 14.75 -2.46
C PRO A 278 10.55 14.66 -1.88
N ALA A 279 9.55 14.44 -2.74
CA ALA A 279 8.16 14.33 -2.31
C ALA A 279 7.91 13.14 -1.37
N LEU A 280 8.53 11.97 -1.62
CA LEU A 280 8.46 10.80 -0.73
C LEU A 280 9.17 11.06 0.60
N GLN A 281 10.33 11.70 0.58
CA GLN A 281 11.08 12.03 1.79
C GLN A 281 10.33 13.04 2.66
N GLU A 282 9.75 14.07 2.07
CA GLU A 282 8.94 15.05 2.80
C GLU A 282 7.63 14.44 3.33
N PHE A 283 6.98 13.55 2.59
CA PHE A 283 5.86 12.75 3.09
C PHE A 283 6.28 11.97 4.34
N GLY A 284 7.42 11.25 4.28
CA GLY A 284 7.94 10.48 5.41
C GLY A 284 8.11 11.31 6.67
N LYS A 285 8.69 12.51 6.56
CA LYS A 285 8.87 13.44 7.69
C LYS A 285 7.51 13.88 8.29
N ARG A 286 6.54 14.24 7.45
CA ARG A 286 5.22 14.67 7.91
C ARG A 286 4.47 13.52 8.58
N PHE A 287 4.54 12.33 8.01
CA PHE A 287 3.93 11.12 8.56
C PHE A 287 4.52 10.79 9.95
N GLU A 288 5.84 10.72 10.05
CA GLU A 288 6.54 10.45 11.32
C GLU A 288 6.26 11.53 12.39
N ALA A 289 6.22 12.79 11.99
CA ALA A 289 5.87 13.89 12.89
C ALA A 289 4.44 13.71 13.45
N ARG A 290 3.49 13.20 12.65
CA ARG A 290 2.09 13.02 13.03
C ARG A 290 1.86 11.74 13.84
N PHE A 291 2.42 10.60 13.41
CA PHE A 291 2.10 9.28 13.96
C PHE A 291 3.18 8.69 14.86
N LYS A 292 4.37 9.28 14.92
CA LYS A 292 5.51 8.88 15.75
C LYS A 292 6.13 7.52 15.38
N PHE A 293 5.95 7.10 14.14
CA PHE A 293 6.67 5.98 13.53
C PHE A 293 6.91 6.28 12.04
N VAL A 294 7.93 5.65 11.46
CA VAL A 294 8.27 5.80 10.04
C VAL A 294 7.26 5.03 9.18
N PRO A 295 6.68 5.63 8.12
CA PRO A 295 5.74 4.91 7.28
C PRO A 295 6.44 3.83 6.47
N ASP A 296 5.77 2.70 6.30
CA ASP A 296 6.13 1.73 5.28
C ASP A 296 5.44 2.04 3.93
N HIS A 297 5.63 1.14 2.97
CA HIS A 297 5.00 1.24 1.65
C HIS A 297 3.45 1.30 1.72
N ASN A 298 2.80 0.71 2.73
CA ASN A 298 1.34 0.76 2.88
C ASN A 298 0.87 2.16 3.29
N GLY A 299 1.64 2.86 4.13
CA GLY A 299 1.37 4.26 4.46
C GLY A 299 1.41 5.16 3.23
N ILE A 300 2.41 4.96 2.36
CA ILE A 300 2.52 5.69 1.09
C ILE A 300 1.34 5.35 0.17
N LYS A 301 0.99 4.07 0.01
CA LYS A 301 -0.14 3.59 -0.80
C LYS A 301 -1.46 4.23 -0.36
N GLY A 302 -1.72 4.29 0.95
CA GLY A 302 -2.92 4.89 1.53
C GLY A 302 -3.03 6.39 1.25
N TYR A 303 -1.94 7.11 1.46
CA TYR A 303 -1.86 8.54 1.16
C TYR A 303 -2.14 8.82 -0.32
N MET A 304 -1.45 8.10 -1.23
CA MET A 304 -1.63 8.24 -2.68
C MET A 304 -3.04 7.85 -3.14
N ALA A 305 -3.70 6.89 -2.51
CA ALA A 305 -5.05 6.46 -2.86
C ALA A 305 -6.06 7.61 -2.71
N VAL A 306 -6.00 8.36 -1.59
CA VAL A 306 -6.87 9.53 -1.38
C VAL A 306 -6.62 10.60 -2.43
N HIS A 307 -5.35 10.86 -2.76
CA HIS A 307 -4.97 11.85 -3.77
C HIS A 307 -5.38 11.44 -5.18
N ALA A 308 -5.37 10.13 -5.50
CA ALA A 308 -5.90 9.64 -6.77
C ALA A 308 -7.42 9.85 -6.88
N VAL A 309 -8.17 9.59 -5.80
CA VAL A 309 -9.62 9.88 -5.74
C VAL A 309 -9.89 11.37 -5.85
N LYS A 310 -9.12 12.20 -5.14
CA LYS A 310 -9.21 13.67 -5.24
C LYS A 310 -9.00 14.13 -6.68
N TRP A 311 -7.88 13.73 -7.29
CA TRP A 311 -7.56 14.09 -8.67
C TRP A 311 -8.67 13.70 -9.65
N ALA A 312 -9.17 12.45 -9.56
CA ALA A 312 -10.24 11.98 -10.44
C ALA A 312 -11.54 12.76 -10.24
N THR A 313 -11.91 13.10 -9.00
CA THR A 313 -13.10 13.89 -8.67
C THR A 313 -12.98 15.32 -9.23
N GLU A 314 -11.82 15.93 -9.09
CA GLU A 314 -11.55 17.29 -9.60
C GLU A 314 -11.52 17.32 -11.13
N LYS A 315 -11.00 16.29 -11.80
CA LYS A 315 -11.10 16.14 -13.27
C LYS A 315 -12.54 16.02 -13.76
N LEU A 316 -13.40 15.34 -12.99
CA LEU A 316 -14.84 15.28 -13.28
C LEU A 316 -15.56 16.61 -13.00
N GLY A 317 -15.02 17.46 -12.13
CA GLY A 317 -15.63 18.72 -11.69
C GLY A 317 -16.89 18.53 -10.83
N LYS A 318 -17.19 17.30 -10.37
CA LYS A 318 -18.38 16.93 -9.59
C LYS A 318 -18.22 15.59 -8.90
N PHE A 319 -19.07 15.35 -7.89
CA PHE A 319 -19.09 14.10 -7.15
C PHE A 319 -20.00 13.07 -7.84
N GLU A 320 -19.44 12.28 -8.74
CA GLU A 320 -20.08 11.17 -9.41
C GLU A 320 -19.29 9.87 -9.16
N PRO A 321 -19.61 9.12 -8.06
CA PRO A 321 -18.84 7.94 -7.67
C PRO A 321 -18.70 6.90 -8.79
N THR A 322 -19.76 6.66 -9.55
CA THR A 322 -19.79 5.68 -10.66
C THR A 322 -18.92 6.07 -11.86
N LYS A 323 -18.44 7.32 -11.94
CA LYS A 323 -17.56 7.81 -13.03
C LYS A 323 -16.09 7.82 -12.66
N LEU A 324 -15.73 7.64 -11.37
CA LEU A 324 -14.34 7.68 -10.93
C LEU A 324 -13.48 6.62 -11.63
N ALA A 325 -13.98 5.39 -11.74
CA ALA A 325 -13.26 4.31 -12.39
C ALA A 325 -12.87 4.64 -13.83
N ALA A 326 -13.83 5.15 -14.63
CA ALA A 326 -13.56 5.53 -16.01
C ALA A 326 -12.54 6.69 -16.13
N THR A 327 -12.47 7.57 -15.12
CA THR A 327 -11.51 8.68 -15.09
C THR A 327 -10.10 8.20 -14.74
N LEU A 328 -9.97 7.15 -13.94
CA LEU A 328 -8.69 6.59 -13.51
C LEU A 328 -8.06 5.67 -14.56
N HIS A 329 -8.85 4.90 -15.33
CA HIS A 329 -8.31 4.00 -16.35
C HIS A 329 -7.53 4.74 -17.43
N GLY A 330 -6.29 4.31 -17.67
CA GLY A 330 -5.36 4.91 -18.64
C GLY A 330 -4.79 6.25 -18.19
N ALA A 331 -5.17 6.75 -17.02
CA ALA A 331 -4.69 8.03 -16.53
C ALA A 331 -3.24 7.97 -16.04
N THR A 332 -2.44 8.96 -16.40
CA THR A 332 -1.15 9.23 -15.76
C THR A 332 -1.30 10.46 -14.89
N ILE A 333 -1.13 10.30 -13.60
CA ILE A 333 -1.18 11.39 -12.63
C ILE A 333 0.25 11.78 -12.27
N LYS A 334 0.57 13.06 -12.47
CA LYS A 334 1.91 13.60 -12.20
C LYS A 334 1.92 14.44 -10.93
N PRO A 335 3.05 14.49 -10.19
CA PRO A 335 3.17 15.32 -8.99
C PRO A 335 2.94 16.82 -9.23
N GLU A 336 3.15 17.31 -10.46
CA GLU A 336 2.87 18.70 -10.84
C GLU A 336 1.37 19.00 -10.89
N GLU A 337 0.53 17.99 -11.21
CA GLU A 337 -0.94 18.10 -11.23
C GLU A 337 -1.55 17.82 -9.85
N GLU A 338 -1.04 16.80 -9.19
CA GLU A 338 -1.49 16.36 -7.85
C GLU A 338 -0.26 16.00 -6.99
N PRO A 339 0.27 16.97 -6.20
CA PRO A 339 1.49 16.76 -5.43
C PRO A 339 1.42 15.55 -4.46
N GLY A 340 0.23 15.21 -4.00
CA GLY A 340 0.04 14.07 -3.10
C GLY A 340 0.12 12.71 -3.78
N ILE A 341 0.25 12.64 -5.11
CA ILE A 341 0.57 11.39 -5.79
C ILE A 341 2.05 10.99 -5.62
N LEU A 342 2.88 11.89 -5.08
CA LEU A 342 4.28 11.73 -4.67
C LEU A 342 5.26 11.32 -5.77
N MET A 343 4.83 10.51 -6.72
CA MET A 343 5.60 10.08 -7.89
C MET A 343 4.66 9.80 -9.07
N GLU A 344 5.14 10.02 -10.30
CA GLU A 344 4.35 9.76 -11.49
C GLU A 344 3.76 8.35 -11.48
N THR A 345 2.44 8.26 -11.56
CA THR A 345 1.70 7.01 -11.46
C THR A 345 0.71 6.89 -12.61
N THR A 346 0.82 5.82 -13.38
CA THR A 346 -0.14 5.50 -14.45
C THR A 346 -0.99 4.33 -14.03
N PHE A 347 -2.32 4.48 -14.08
CA PHE A 347 -3.25 3.35 -13.97
C PHE A 347 -3.50 2.81 -15.37
N ASP A 348 -3.17 1.55 -15.62
CA ASP A 348 -3.43 0.92 -16.92
C ASP A 348 -4.91 0.55 -17.12
N ALA A 349 -5.22 -0.08 -18.25
CA ALA A 349 -6.59 -0.50 -18.59
C ALA A 349 -7.17 -1.57 -17.65
N LYS A 350 -6.35 -2.21 -16.83
CA LYS A 350 -6.78 -3.20 -15.82
C LYS A 350 -6.84 -2.63 -14.40
N GLY A 351 -6.47 -1.35 -14.22
CA GLY A 351 -6.34 -0.72 -12.92
C GLY A 351 -5.02 -1.04 -12.20
N ASP A 352 -4.04 -1.64 -12.88
CA ASP A 352 -2.69 -1.82 -12.36
C ASP A 352 -1.86 -0.54 -12.48
N VAL A 353 -0.91 -0.38 -11.55
CA VAL A 353 0.00 0.76 -11.51
C VAL A 353 1.26 0.47 -12.34
N GLN A 354 1.61 1.42 -13.17
CA GLN A 354 2.87 1.47 -13.91
C GLN A 354 3.71 2.65 -13.42
N ARG A 355 4.89 2.38 -12.83
CA ARG A 355 5.83 3.38 -12.34
C ARG A 355 7.22 2.79 -12.16
N GLU A 356 8.23 3.66 -11.94
CA GLU A 356 9.55 3.22 -11.51
C GLU A 356 9.52 2.52 -10.13
N SER A 357 10.55 1.75 -9.85
CA SER A 357 10.75 1.06 -8.57
C SER A 357 12.24 1.03 -8.23
N PHE A 358 12.59 0.39 -7.13
CA PHE A 358 13.96 0.47 -6.61
C PHE A 358 14.47 -0.92 -6.21
N LEU A 359 15.80 -1.05 -6.21
CA LEU A 359 16.52 -2.06 -5.43
C LEU A 359 16.99 -1.42 -4.13
N ALA A 360 16.80 -2.12 -3.03
CA ALA A 360 17.23 -1.67 -1.71
C ALA A 360 18.03 -2.75 -0.98
N GLU A 361 18.82 -2.32 0.00
CA GLU A 361 19.54 -3.15 0.94
C GLU A 361 19.37 -2.60 2.36
N VAL A 362 19.24 -3.47 3.34
CA VAL A 362 19.27 -3.08 4.76
C VAL A 362 20.72 -2.99 5.23
N VAL A 363 21.13 -1.82 5.70
CA VAL A 363 22.47 -1.53 6.19
C VAL A 363 22.37 -0.76 7.50
N ASP A 364 22.96 -1.31 8.57
CA ASP A 364 22.94 -0.71 9.92
C ASP A 364 21.51 -0.35 10.38
N GLY A 365 20.55 -1.29 10.18
CA GLY A 365 19.17 -1.14 10.58
C GLY A 365 18.37 -0.12 9.78
N LYS A 366 18.84 0.28 8.59
CA LYS A 366 18.16 1.22 7.70
C LYS A 366 18.10 0.69 6.28
N GLN A 367 16.98 0.97 5.59
CA GLN A 367 16.87 0.72 4.17
C GLN A 367 17.72 1.73 3.39
N LYS A 368 18.53 1.26 2.47
CA LYS A 368 19.30 2.07 1.52
C LYS A 368 18.96 1.70 0.10
N ILE A 369 18.69 2.68 -0.74
CA ILE A 369 18.47 2.46 -2.17
C ILE A 369 19.83 2.22 -2.85
N ILE A 370 19.96 1.07 -3.52
CA ILE A 370 21.16 0.64 -4.24
C ILE A 370 20.99 0.66 -5.76
N GLY A 371 19.78 0.88 -6.26
CA GLY A 371 19.48 0.99 -7.69
C GLY A 371 18.07 1.48 -7.98
N ARG A 372 17.89 2.08 -9.18
CA ARG A 372 16.59 2.40 -9.77
C ARG A 372 16.24 1.38 -10.83
N LEU A 373 14.98 1.01 -10.90
CA LEU A 373 14.43 0.08 -11.87
C LEU A 373 13.34 0.81 -12.68
N PRO A 374 13.50 0.94 -13.99
CA PRO A 374 12.50 1.62 -14.82
C PRO A 374 11.13 0.92 -14.78
N LYS A 375 10.12 1.62 -15.34
CA LYS A 375 8.77 1.07 -15.54
C LYS A 375 8.79 -0.25 -16.28
#